data_82a10756f8bea5e9a3cd8992107466d3
#
_entry.id   82a10756f8bea5e9a3cd8992107466d3
#
_cell.length_a   1.000
_cell.length_b   1.000
_cell.length_c   1.000
_cell.angle_alpha   90.00
_cell.angle_beta   90.00
_cell.angle_gamma   90.00
#
_symmetry.space_group_name_H-M   'P 1'
#
loop_
_entity.id
_entity.type
_entity.pdbx_description
1 polymer ?
#
loop_
_entity_poly.entity_id
_entity_poly.type
_entity_poly.pdbx_seq_one_letter_code
_entity_poly.pdbx_strand_id
1 'polypeptide(L)'
;MLHRRSVRKYTAEPIPEEKLEKILQAGLLAPTSKNRKPCEFYVVRDKAVLKQLSEAKKLGAGMLSECDAAIAVFADSKKADTWIEDCSIAMSFMHLMAAEQGVGSCWVQIHLRSSSLGTDAEAGVRTVLSVPEHYRIVGILALGMPAKESQPHTLEDLDQAKIH
;
A
#
# COMPACT_ATOMS: atom_id res chain seq x y z
N MET A 1 -1.03 17.40 2.10
CA MET A 1 0.26 16.69 1.94
C MET A 1 1.07 16.67 3.24
N LEU A 2 1.24 17.77 3.97
CA LEU A 2 2.03 17.83 5.21
C LEU A 2 1.56 16.84 6.29
N HIS A 3 0.26 16.58 6.40
CA HIS A 3 -0.32 15.63 7.36
C HIS A 3 -0.12 14.14 7.02
N ARG A 4 0.26 13.80 5.78
CA ARG A 4 0.49 12.40 5.42
C ARG A 4 1.73 11.86 6.14
N ARG A 5 1.51 10.84 6.97
CA ARG A 5 2.57 10.12 7.68
C ARG A 5 2.36 8.61 7.54
N SER A 6 3.41 7.83 7.72
CA SER A 6 3.32 6.36 7.78
C SER A 6 2.81 5.93 9.15
N VAL A 7 1.52 5.60 9.24
CA VAL A 7 0.85 5.13 10.46
C VAL A 7 0.94 3.62 10.54
N ARG A 8 1.39 3.10 11.69
CA ARG A 8 1.64 1.66 11.91
C ARG A 8 0.91 1.10 13.13
N LYS A 9 0.14 1.92 13.83
CA LYS A 9 -0.71 1.51 14.96
C LYS A 9 -2.12 2.02 14.73
N TYR A 10 -3.06 1.13 14.82
CA TYR A 10 -4.46 1.38 14.50
C TYR A 10 -5.35 1.10 15.70
N THR A 11 -6.53 1.69 15.72
CA THR A 11 -7.61 1.32 16.64
C THR A 11 -8.36 0.12 16.09
N ALA A 12 -9.27 -0.44 16.90
CA ALA A 12 -10.18 -1.49 16.44
C ALA A 12 -11.38 -0.94 15.64
N GLU A 13 -11.49 0.38 15.49
CA GLU A 13 -12.56 1.03 14.75
C GLU A 13 -12.43 0.71 13.25
N PRO A 14 -13.51 0.21 12.60
CA PRO A 14 -13.47 -0.08 11.18
C PRO A 14 -13.40 1.19 10.35
N ILE A 15 -12.72 1.13 9.22
CA ILE A 15 -12.73 2.20 8.22
C ILE A 15 -14.14 2.26 7.61
N PRO A 16 -14.82 3.43 7.61
CA PRO A 16 -16.09 3.60 6.88
C PRO A 16 -15.92 3.28 5.39
N GLU A 17 -16.87 2.54 4.83
CA GLU A 17 -16.79 2.06 3.44
C GLU A 17 -16.59 3.20 2.43
N GLU A 18 -17.31 4.31 2.61
CA GLU A 18 -17.17 5.50 1.77
C GLU A 18 -15.74 6.08 1.72
N LYS A 19 -14.98 5.96 2.82
CA LYS A 19 -13.58 6.40 2.87
C LYS A 19 -12.68 5.43 2.12
N LEU A 20 -12.92 4.13 2.28
CA LEU A 20 -12.17 3.09 1.55
C LEU A 20 -12.41 3.22 0.04
N GLU A 21 -13.65 3.44 -0.37
CA GLU A 21 -14.00 3.68 -1.78
C GLU A 21 -13.25 4.88 -2.37
N LYS A 22 -13.19 6.02 -1.66
CA LYS A 22 -12.44 7.20 -2.10
C LYS A 22 -10.95 6.91 -2.27
N ILE A 23 -10.38 6.11 -1.36
CA ILE A 23 -8.98 5.68 -1.43
C ILE A 23 -8.75 4.84 -2.70
N LEU A 24 -9.64 3.87 -2.97
CA LEU A 24 -9.55 3.04 -4.18
C LEU A 24 -9.73 3.86 -5.46
N GLN A 25 -10.69 4.79 -5.48
CA GLN A 25 -10.89 5.71 -6.60
C GLN A 25 -9.64 6.53 -6.90
N ALA A 26 -8.92 7.00 -5.88
CA ALA A 26 -7.66 7.72 -6.07
C ALA A 26 -6.60 6.83 -6.77
N GLY A 27 -6.50 5.55 -6.42
CA GLY A 27 -5.64 4.59 -7.11
C GLY A 27 -6.04 4.35 -8.56
N LEU A 28 -7.35 4.20 -8.82
CA LEU A 28 -7.89 3.99 -10.18
C LEU A 28 -7.73 5.20 -11.09
N LEU A 29 -7.71 6.42 -10.53
CA LEU A 29 -7.52 7.68 -11.24
C LEU A 29 -6.05 8.06 -11.43
N ALA A 30 -5.12 7.32 -10.82
CA ALA A 30 -3.70 7.59 -10.95
C ALA A 30 -3.25 7.50 -12.42
N PRO A 31 -2.39 8.42 -12.90
CA PRO A 31 -1.87 8.37 -14.26
C PRO A 31 -0.98 7.14 -14.46
N THR A 32 -0.99 6.61 -15.67
CA THR A 32 -0.13 5.50 -16.08
C THR A 32 0.54 5.79 -17.41
N SER A 33 1.71 5.18 -17.64
CA SER A 33 2.42 5.32 -18.90
C SER A 33 1.52 4.90 -20.07
N LYS A 34 1.41 5.77 -21.08
CA LYS A 34 0.60 5.57 -22.30
C LYS A 34 -0.87 5.17 -21.98
N ASN A 35 -1.37 5.53 -20.78
CA ASN A 35 -2.71 5.18 -20.31
C ASN A 35 -3.01 3.66 -20.36
N ARG A 36 -1.99 2.82 -20.09
CA ARG A 36 -2.11 1.36 -20.16
C ARG A 36 -2.88 0.74 -18.98
N LYS A 37 -2.97 1.45 -17.85
CA LYS A 37 -3.70 1.05 -16.63
C LYS A 37 -3.38 -0.40 -16.20
N PRO A 38 -2.12 -0.75 -15.95
CA PRO A 38 -1.72 -2.12 -15.66
C PRO A 38 -2.05 -2.56 -14.23
N CYS A 39 -2.38 -1.60 -13.34
CA CYS A 39 -2.53 -1.84 -11.91
C CYS A 39 -3.87 -2.51 -11.58
N GLU A 40 -3.81 -3.49 -10.68
CA GLU A 40 -4.96 -4.15 -10.08
C GLU A 40 -4.86 -4.07 -8.55
N PHE A 41 -5.99 -3.91 -7.88
CA PHE A 41 -6.07 -3.67 -6.45
C PHE A 41 -6.83 -4.80 -5.76
N TYR A 42 -6.16 -5.52 -4.87
CA TYR A 42 -6.74 -6.58 -4.05
C TYR A 42 -6.99 -6.03 -2.65
N VAL A 43 -8.27 -5.84 -2.32
CA VAL A 43 -8.69 -5.35 -1.01
C VAL A 43 -8.89 -6.52 -0.06
N VAL A 44 -8.25 -6.47 1.09
CA VAL A 44 -8.29 -7.52 2.12
C VAL A 44 -8.77 -6.91 3.43
N ARG A 45 -9.83 -7.47 4.02
CA ARG A 45 -10.32 -7.14 5.38
C ARG A 45 -10.36 -8.38 6.29
N ASP A 46 -10.23 -9.58 5.72
CA ASP A 46 -10.19 -10.81 6.51
C ASP A 46 -8.94 -10.84 7.39
N LYS A 47 -9.13 -10.96 8.70
CA LYS A 47 -8.06 -10.89 9.69
C LYS A 47 -7.07 -12.06 9.60
N ALA A 48 -7.52 -13.24 9.18
CA ALA A 48 -6.64 -14.39 8.99
C ALA A 48 -5.73 -14.17 7.76
N VAL A 49 -6.27 -13.62 6.68
CA VAL A 49 -5.50 -13.28 5.47
C VAL A 49 -4.54 -12.14 5.77
N LEU A 50 -4.97 -11.08 6.48
CA LEU A 50 -4.09 -9.97 6.91
C LEU A 50 -2.92 -10.47 7.76
N LYS A 51 -3.15 -11.43 8.65
CA LYS A 51 -2.10 -12.08 9.43
C LYS A 51 -1.11 -12.83 8.53
N GLN A 52 -1.59 -13.62 7.58
CA GLN A 52 -0.70 -14.32 6.63
C GLN A 52 0.13 -13.34 5.80
N LEU A 53 -0.46 -12.23 5.33
CA LEU A 53 0.26 -11.17 4.62
C LEU A 53 1.34 -10.51 5.48
N SER A 54 1.13 -10.37 6.80
CA SER A 54 2.12 -9.82 7.72
C SER A 54 3.37 -10.71 7.85
N GLU A 55 3.24 -11.99 7.56
CA GLU A 55 4.30 -13.01 7.64
C GLU A 55 5.03 -13.21 6.29
N ALA A 56 4.45 -12.73 5.19
CA ALA A 56 5.01 -12.89 3.84
C ALA A 56 6.37 -12.19 3.65
N LYS A 57 6.72 -11.27 4.54
CA LYS A 57 7.98 -10.52 4.50
C LYS A 57 8.68 -10.56 5.84
N LYS A 58 10.03 -10.72 5.82
CA LYS A 58 10.87 -10.88 7.02
C LYS A 58 10.71 -9.76 8.04
N LEU A 59 10.70 -8.50 7.61
CA LEU A 59 10.66 -7.31 8.50
C LEU A 59 9.78 -6.21 7.92
N GLY A 60 9.10 -5.45 8.79
CA GLY A 60 8.36 -4.24 8.41
C GLY A 60 7.01 -4.50 7.74
N ALA A 61 6.38 -5.64 8.03
CA ALA A 61 5.01 -5.96 7.60
C ALA A 61 4.06 -6.23 8.78
N GLY A 62 4.54 -6.22 10.02
CA GLY A 62 3.76 -6.58 11.21
C GLY A 62 2.47 -5.77 11.39
N MET A 63 2.43 -4.49 10.94
CA MET A 63 1.21 -3.67 11.01
C MET A 63 0.05 -4.22 10.18
N LEU A 64 0.29 -5.12 9.20
CA LEU A 64 -0.77 -5.76 8.44
C LEU A 64 -1.67 -6.64 9.30
N SER A 65 -1.14 -7.28 10.35
CA SER A 65 -1.96 -8.08 11.27
C SER A 65 -2.87 -7.24 12.18
N GLU A 66 -2.57 -5.94 12.32
CA GLU A 66 -3.29 -5.01 13.20
C GLU A 66 -4.20 -4.05 12.43
N CYS A 67 -4.05 -3.92 11.11
CA CYS A 67 -4.82 -2.99 10.30
C CYS A 67 -6.26 -3.46 10.08
N ASP A 68 -7.17 -2.55 9.73
CA ASP A 68 -8.55 -2.88 9.39
C ASP A 68 -8.66 -3.41 7.97
N ALA A 69 -7.92 -2.82 7.04
CA ALA A 69 -7.89 -3.22 5.65
C ALA A 69 -6.48 -3.13 5.09
N ALA A 70 -6.21 -3.88 4.03
CA ALA A 70 -5.01 -3.75 3.22
C ALA A 70 -5.36 -3.75 1.73
N ILE A 71 -4.62 -2.97 0.94
CA ILE A 71 -4.74 -2.97 -0.52
C ILE A 71 -3.41 -3.46 -1.08
N ALA A 72 -3.39 -4.66 -1.65
CA ALA A 72 -2.24 -5.16 -2.39
C ALA A 72 -2.30 -4.67 -3.84
N VAL A 73 -1.20 -4.08 -4.33
CA VAL A 73 -1.13 -3.44 -5.64
C VAL A 73 -0.31 -4.28 -6.59
N PHE A 74 -0.99 -4.90 -7.52
CA PHE A 74 -0.41 -5.78 -8.54
C PHE A 74 -0.44 -5.12 -9.91
N ALA A 75 0.40 -5.64 -10.81
CA ALA A 75 0.31 -5.36 -12.23
C ALA A 75 0.71 -6.59 -13.05
N ASP A 76 0.08 -6.74 -14.22
CA ASP A 76 0.60 -7.60 -15.25
C ASP A 76 1.81 -6.91 -15.92
N SER A 77 3.01 -7.36 -15.57
CA SER A 77 4.27 -6.79 -16.05
C SER A 77 4.47 -6.96 -17.57
N LYS A 78 3.66 -7.77 -18.23
CA LYS A 78 3.66 -7.92 -19.69
C LYS A 78 2.87 -6.80 -20.39
N LYS A 79 1.92 -6.17 -19.69
CA LYS A 79 1.12 -5.05 -20.22
C LYS A 79 1.88 -3.73 -20.25
N ALA A 80 2.80 -3.52 -19.30
CA ALA A 80 3.54 -2.27 -19.18
C ALA A 80 4.95 -2.51 -18.63
N ASP A 81 5.93 -2.00 -19.33
CA ASP A 81 7.34 -1.97 -18.91
C ASP A 81 7.57 -1.04 -17.73
N THR A 82 6.71 -0.03 -17.54
CA THR A 82 6.68 0.93 -16.43
C THR A 82 5.77 0.50 -15.27
N TRP A 83 5.49 -0.79 -15.11
CA TRP A 83 4.53 -1.27 -14.12
C TRP A 83 4.91 -0.91 -12.68
N ILE A 84 6.20 -0.81 -12.35
CA ILE A 84 6.67 -0.43 -11.01
C ILE A 84 6.30 1.03 -10.73
N GLU A 85 6.60 1.92 -11.66
CA GLU A 85 6.30 3.34 -11.57
C GLU A 85 4.78 3.56 -11.51
N ASP A 86 4.03 2.93 -12.41
CA ASP A 86 2.57 3.04 -12.47
C ASP A 86 1.92 2.60 -11.14
N CYS A 87 2.31 1.44 -10.61
CA CYS A 87 1.83 0.95 -9.31
C CYS A 87 2.28 1.85 -8.14
N SER A 88 3.50 2.38 -8.19
CA SER A 88 4.02 3.27 -7.14
C SER A 88 3.27 4.60 -7.12
N ILE A 89 2.91 5.14 -8.28
CA ILE A 89 2.08 6.33 -8.41
C ILE A 89 0.68 6.05 -7.84
N ALA A 90 0.04 4.95 -8.22
CA ALA A 90 -1.26 4.57 -7.71
C ALA A 90 -1.26 4.41 -6.17
N MET A 91 -0.25 3.74 -5.61
CA MET A 91 -0.08 3.63 -4.16
C MET A 91 0.12 4.99 -3.49
N SER A 92 0.85 5.90 -4.11
CA SER A 92 1.08 7.26 -3.60
C SER A 92 -0.22 8.08 -3.58
N PHE A 93 -1.05 7.99 -4.62
CA PHE A 93 -2.37 8.61 -4.68
C PHE A 93 -3.29 8.07 -3.58
N MET A 94 -3.36 6.75 -3.42
CA MET A 94 -4.14 6.13 -2.34
C MET A 94 -3.63 6.52 -0.96
N HIS A 95 -2.31 6.61 -0.76
CA HIS A 95 -1.69 7.02 0.50
C HIS A 95 -1.99 8.49 0.87
N LEU A 96 -2.02 9.38 -0.12
CA LEU A 96 -2.43 10.77 0.05
C LEU A 96 -3.93 10.89 0.35
N MET A 97 -4.78 10.14 -0.38
CA MET A 97 -6.22 10.14 -0.16
C MET A 97 -6.58 9.56 1.22
N ALA A 98 -5.88 8.52 1.68
CA ALA A 98 -6.07 7.99 3.02
C ALA A 98 -5.84 9.08 4.09
N ALA A 99 -4.76 9.86 3.96
CA ALA A 99 -4.48 10.98 4.87
C ALA A 99 -5.55 12.06 4.80
N GLU A 100 -6.08 12.37 3.61
CA GLU A 100 -7.18 13.33 3.42
C GLU A 100 -8.47 12.87 4.10
N GLN A 101 -8.75 11.55 4.06
CA GLN A 101 -9.93 10.97 4.73
C GLN A 101 -9.74 10.72 6.24
N GLY A 102 -8.60 11.09 6.82
CA GLY A 102 -8.26 10.81 8.23
C GLY A 102 -8.00 9.32 8.50
N VAL A 103 -7.71 8.54 7.46
CA VAL A 103 -7.34 7.12 7.56
C VAL A 103 -5.82 7.00 7.65
N GLY A 104 -5.34 6.32 8.67
CA GLY A 104 -3.93 5.98 8.82
C GLY A 104 -3.50 4.97 7.77
N SER A 105 -2.38 5.20 7.12
CA SER A 105 -1.86 4.30 6.10
C SER A 105 -0.34 4.10 6.20
N CYS A 106 0.13 2.91 5.77
CA CYS A 106 1.55 2.61 5.70
C CYS A 106 1.86 1.75 4.48
N TRP A 107 2.85 2.19 3.70
CA TRP A 107 3.39 1.41 2.57
C TRP A 107 4.25 0.26 3.10
N VAL A 108 3.89 -0.97 2.75
CA VAL A 108 4.67 -2.19 2.98
C VAL A 108 5.27 -2.62 1.64
N GLN A 109 6.56 -2.39 1.47
CA GLN A 109 7.28 -2.81 0.25
C GLN A 109 7.36 -4.32 0.17
N ILE A 110 6.96 -4.91 -0.98
CA ILE A 110 7.02 -6.35 -1.26
C ILE A 110 8.02 -6.65 -2.40
N HIS A 111 7.97 -5.87 -3.48
CA HIS A 111 8.89 -6.05 -4.62
C HIS A 111 10.35 -6.04 -4.16
N LEU A 112 11.12 -7.03 -4.62
CA LEU A 112 12.52 -7.23 -4.24
C LEU A 112 12.74 -7.37 -2.72
N ARG A 113 11.81 -8.04 -2.03
CA ARG A 113 11.96 -8.41 -0.62
C ARG A 113 11.85 -9.91 -0.45
N SER A 114 12.37 -10.39 0.69
CA SER A 114 12.37 -11.81 1.05
C SER A 114 11.55 -12.06 2.32
N SER A 115 11.01 -13.26 2.42
CA SER A 115 10.40 -13.80 3.65
C SER A 115 11.46 -14.09 4.71
N SER A 116 11.04 -14.49 5.91
CA SER A 116 11.94 -14.96 6.97
C SER A 116 12.70 -16.24 6.60
N LEU A 117 12.18 -17.02 5.66
CA LEU A 117 12.80 -18.23 5.13
C LEU A 117 13.72 -17.97 3.92
N GLY A 118 13.92 -16.69 3.54
CA GLY A 118 14.73 -16.32 2.38
C GLY A 118 14.06 -16.51 1.02
N THR A 119 12.77 -16.91 0.99
CA THR A 119 11.99 -17.03 -0.25
C THR A 119 11.51 -15.66 -0.73
N ASP A 120 11.11 -15.57 -2.02
CA ASP A 120 10.58 -14.36 -2.60
C ASP A 120 9.26 -13.94 -1.93
N ALA A 121 9.22 -12.70 -1.40
CA ALA A 121 8.03 -12.16 -0.76
C ALA A 121 6.86 -11.96 -1.73
N GLU A 122 7.12 -11.66 -3.01
CA GLU A 122 6.07 -11.55 -4.03
C GLU A 122 5.36 -12.89 -4.23
N ALA A 123 6.11 -14.00 -4.28
CA ALA A 123 5.54 -15.34 -4.41
C ALA A 123 4.67 -15.69 -3.19
N GLY A 124 5.12 -15.35 -1.98
CA GLY A 124 4.34 -15.55 -0.76
C GLY A 124 3.00 -14.80 -0.78
N VAL A 125 3.01 -13.52 -1.15
CA VAL A 125 1.78 -12.73 -1.26
C VAL A 125 0.84 -13.25 -2.35
N ARG A 126 1.37 -13.64 -3.53
CA ARG A 126 0.55 -14.24 -4.59
C ARG A 126 -0.15 -15.51 -4.12
N THR A 127 0.57 -16.37 -3.38
CA THR A 127 0.00 -17.60 -2.81
C THR A 127 -1.14 -17.27 -1.84
N VAL A 128 -0.93 -16.36 -0.90
CA VAL A 128 -1.95 -15.96 0.09
C VAL A 128 -3.21 -15.41 -0.57
N LEU A 129 -3.05 -14.61 -1.64
CA LEU A 129 -4.16 -13.95 -2.33
C LEU A 129 -4.68 -14.72 -3.55
N SER A 130 -4.14 -15.91 -3.84
CA SER A 130 -4.48 -16.71 -5.02
C SER A 130 -4.35 -15.94 -6.34
N VAL A 131 -3.33 -15.09 -6.45
CA VAL A 131 -3.05 -14.29 -7.64
C VAL A 131 -2.17 -15.07 -8.61
N PRO A 132 -2.47 -15.08 -9.92
CA PRO A 132 -1.67 -15.78 -10.92
C PRO A 132 -0.20 -15.33 -10.96
N GLU A 133 0.70 -16.27 -11.30
CA GLU A 133 2.15 -16.07 -11.24
C GLU A 133 2.68 -14.92 -12.14
N HIS A 134 1.98 -14.64 -13.25
CA HIS A 134 2.40 -13.57 -14.17
C HIS A 134 2.18 -12.15 -13.63
N TYR A 135 1.41 -12.00 -12.55
CA TYR A 135 1.29 -10.73 -11.85
C TYR A 135 2.48 -10.47 -10.93
N ARG A 136 2.96 -9.25 -10.97
CA ARG A 136 3.99 -8.74 -10.06
C ARG A 136 3.35 -7.80 -9.05
N ILE A 137 3.93 -7.72 -7.86
CA ILE A 137 3.42 -6.85 -6.78
C ILE A 137 4.48 -5.85 -6.35
N VAL A 138 4.13 -4.55 -6.34
CA VAL A 138 5.02 -3.50 -5.79
C VAL A 138 4.97 -3.50 -4.26
N GLY A 139 3.78 -3.51 -3.70
CA GLY A 139 3.62 -3.43 -2.26
C GLY A 139 2.17 -3.56 -1.81
N ILE A 140 1.99 -3.43 -0.51
CA ILE A 140 0.70 -3.47 0.16
C ILE A 140 0.53 -2.17 0.94
N LEU A 141 -0.59 -1.48 0.79
CA LEU A 141 -0.97 -0.34 1.60
C LEU A 141 -1.80 -0.84 2.79
N ALA A 142 -1.22 -0.83 4.00
CA ALA A 142 -1.95 -1.10 5.23
C ALA A 142 -2.79 0.11 5.62
N LEU A 143 -4.04 -0.10 6.04
CA LEU A 143 -5.04 0.94 6.33
C LEU A 143 -5.75 0.67 7.65
N GLY A 144 -6.01 1.72 8.44
CA GLY A 144 -6.79 1.63 9.68
C GLY A 144 -7.01 3.00 10.30
N MET A 145 -7.94 3.10 11.24
CA MET A 145 -8.11 4.33 12.00
C MET A 145 -6.90 4.53 12.92
N PRO A 146 -6.22 5.68 12.87
CA PRO A 146 -4.95 5.88 13.58
C PRO A 146 -5.15 5.85 15.10
N ALA A 147 -4.34 5.08 15.82
CA ALA A 147 -4.40 5.01 17.29
C ALA A 147 -3.94 6.30 17.97
N LYS A 148 -3.19 7.15 17.24
CA LYS A 148 -2.78 8.49 17.69
C LYS A 148 -2.53 9.37 16.47
N GLU A 149 -2.70 10.66 16.65
CA GLU A 149 -2.29 11.63 15.64
C GLU A 149 -0.78 11.61 15.46
N SER A 150 -0.36 11.68 14.21
CA SER A 150 1.05 11.81 13.84
C SER A 150 1.38 13.30 13.71
N GLN A 151 2.56 13.70 14.18
CA GLN A 151 3.05 15.05 13.95
C GLN A 151 3.15 15.30 12.44
N PRO A 152 2.51 16.36 11.90
CA PRO A 152 2.63 16.70 10.49
C PRO A 152 4.06 17.13 10.16
N HIS A 153 4.42 17.07 8.90
CA HIS A 153 5.60 17.76 8.39
C HIS A 153 5.38 19.26 8.40
N THR A 154 6.45 20.02 8.51
CA THR A 154 6.48 21.47 8.35
C THR A 154 7.19 21.86 7.07
N LEU A 155 7.13 23.12 6.68
CA LEU A 155 7.90 23.60 5.52
C LEU A 155 9.41 23.58 5.79
N GLU A 156 9.83 23.58 7.06
CA GLU A 156 11.23 23.46 7.47
C GLU A 156 11.81 22.07 7.24
N ASP A 157 10.95 21.04 7.15
CA ASP A 157 11.37 19.66 6.80
C ASP A 157 11.75 19.52 5.32
N LEU A 158 11.52 20.56 4.49
CA LEU A 158 11.80 20.54 3.07
C LEU A 158 13.27 20.88 2.82
N ASP A 159 13.99 19.94 2.22
CA ASP A 159 15.38 20.18 1.78
C ASP A 159 15.40 20.95 0.46
N GLN A 160 15.39 22.28 0.57
CA GLN A 160 15.39 23.19 -0.59
C GLN A 160 16.67 23.04 -1.45
N ALA A 161 17.76 22.53 -0.88
CA ALA A 161 19.02 22.34 -1.63
C ALA A 161 18.91 21.26 -2.72
N LYS A 162 17.84 20.49 -2.73
CA LYS A 162 17.56 19.48 -3.78
C LYS A 162 16.82 20.03 -5.00
N ILE A 163 16.49 21.32 -5.01
CA ILE A 163 15.86 21.99 -6.14
C ILE A 163 16.95 22.76 -6.89
N HIS A 164 17.24 22.32 -8.12
CA HIS A 164 18.27 22.89 -8.99
C HIS A 164 17.67 23.59 -10.19
#